data_96e8e3250718d9b7f5da7da35398153e
#
_entry.id   96e8e3250718d9b7f5da7da35398153e
#
_cell.length_a   1.000
_cell.length_b   1.000
_cell.length_c   1.000
_cell.angle_alpha   90.00
_cell.angle_beta   90.00
_cell.angle_gamma   90.00
#
_symmetry.space_group_name_H-M   'P 1'
#
loop_
_entity.id
_entity.type
_entity.pdbx_description
1 polymer ?
#
loop_
_entity_poly.entity_id
_entity_poly.type
_entity_poly.pdbx_seq_one_letter_code
_entity_poly.pdbx_strand_id
1 'polypeptide(L)'
;MWKSYFRRNIIVFLLLVLLTPCMANAKTILDDFIFAGKHYDIAPQLLVAIAKTETSLNPWAINVQGKGYFPKSKQEALKIAKKAYNERRSFDIGIMQINVWWLRKYGISLETAIEPQNNIIIGTFILKNEINKHGLNWKAVASYHTPVHKNPTRGKYYASKVVKNLKGK
;
A
#
# COMPACT_ATOMS: atom_id res chain seq x y z
N MET A 1 -7.62 -59.94 -19.02
CA MET A 1 -8.54 -58.81 -19.28
C MET A 1 -8.63 -57.77 -18.16
N TRP A 2 -8.60 -58.14 -16.87
CA TRP A 2 -8.73 -57.19 -15.73
C TRP A 2 -7.52 -56.26 -15.51
N LYS A 3 -6.30 -56.73 -15.73
CA LYS A 3 -5.08 -55.92 -15.54
C LYS A 3 -4.91 -54.75 -16.53
N SER A 4 -5.47 -54.87 -17.74
CA SER A 4 -5.42 -53.82 -18.75
C SER A 4 -6.42 -52.69 -18.45
N TYR A 5 -7.58 -53.01 -17.87
CA TYR A 5 -8.63 -52.06 -17.50
C TYR A 5 -8.18 -51.17 -16.30
N PHE A 6 -7.50 -51.79 -15.33
CA PHE A 6 -7.00 -51.09 -14.16
C PHE A 6 -5.87 -50.06 -14.48
N ARG A 7 -4.96 -50.45 -15.37
CA ARG A 7 -3.89 -49.55 -15.84
C ARG A 7 -4.40 -48.35 -16.62
N ARG A 8 -5.42 -48.56 -17.47
CA ARG A 8 -5.98 -47.50 -18.32
C ARG A 8 -6.73 -46.42 -17.49
N ASN A 9 -7.46 -46.86 -16.47
CA ASN A 9 -8.21 -45.95 -15.60
C ASN A 9 -7.29 -45.15 -14.65
N ILE A 10 -6.18 -45.72 -14.19
CA ILE A 10 -5.18 -45.03 -13.38
C ILE A 10 -4.47 -43.95 -14.20
N ILE A 11 -4.11 -44.24 -15.46
CA ILE A 11 -3.45 -43.25 -16.35
C ILE A 11 -4.40 -42.10 -16.67
N VAL A 12 -5.69 -42.38 -16.93
CA VAL A 12 -6.68 -41.29 -17.18
C VAL A 12 -6.92 -40.46 -15.92
N PHE A 13 -6.94 -41.08 -14.74
CA PHE A 13 -7.10 -40.37 -13.48
C PHE A 13 -5.86 -39.48 -13.16
N LEU A 14 -4.65 -39.98 -13.39
CA LEU A 14 -3.40 -39.24 -13.25
C LEU A 14 -3.30 -38.06 -14.25
N LEU A 15 -3.77 -38.25 -15.50
CA LEU A 15 -3.81 -37.19 -16.50
C LEU A 15 -4.85 -36.11 -16.17
N LEU A 16 -5.99 -36.45 -15.57
CA LEU A 16 -7.00 -35.51 -15.12
C LEU A 16 -6.53 -34.66 -13.93
N VAL A 17 -5.72 -35.23 -13.01
CA VAL A 17 -5.15 -34.52 -11.87
C VAL A 17 -4.06 -33.53 -12.30
N LEU A 18 -3.34 -33.83 -13.40
CA LEU A 18 -2.33 -32.93 -13.97
C LEU A 18 -2.91 -31.76 -14.78
N LEU A 19 -4.20 -31.81 -15.11
CA LEU A 19 -4.91 -30.79 -15.88
C LEU A 19 -5.73 -29.83 -15.02
N THR A 20 -5.76 -30.00 -13.68
CA THR A 20 -6.31 -28.97 -12.81
C THR A 20 -5.29 -27.83 -12.75
N PRO A 21 -5.58 -26.65 -13.38
CA PRO A 21 -4.73 -25.49 -13.15
C PRO A 21 -4.73 -25.22 -11.64
N CYS A 22 -3.58 -25.31 -11.02
CA CYS A 22 -3.38 -24.74 -9.70
C CYS A 22 -3.65 -23.24 -9.87
N MET A 23 -4.90 -22.82 -9.63
CA MET A 23 -5.28 -21.40 -9.54
C MET A 23 -4.57 -20.85 -8.31
N ALA A 24 -3.26 -20.64 -8.43
CA ALA A 24 -2.57 -19.74 -7.52
C ALA A 24 -3.23 -18.37 -7.76
N ASN A 25 -4.18 -18.01 -6.88
CA ASN A 25 -4.75 -16.66 -6.88
C ASN A 25 -3.59 -15.67 -6.83
N ALA A 26 -3.37 -14.95 -7.92
CA ALA A 26 -2.35 -13.91 -7.95
C ALA A 26 -2.68 -12.92 -6.81
N LYS A 27 -1.73 -12.75 -5.89
CA LYS A 27 -1.86 -11.83 -4.77
C LYS A 27 -2.18 -10.44 -5.30
N THR A 28 -3.27 -9.87 -4.82
CA THR A 28 -3.74 -8.54 -5.22
C THR A 28 -3.22 -7.49 -4.24
N ILE A 29 -3.23 -6.23 -4.65
CA ILE A 29 -2.91 -5.10 -3.76
C ILE A 29 -3.90 -5.01 -2.58
N LEU A 30 -5.10 -5.51 -2.74
CA LEU A 30 -6.09 -5.58 -1.66
C LEU A 30 -5.65 -6.55 -0.55
N ASP A 31 -5.02 -7.65 -0.93
CA ASP A 31 -4.47 -8.62 0.04
C ASP A 31 -3.38 -7.99 0.90
N ASP A 32 -2.60 -7.05 0.34
CA ASP A 32 -1.58 -6.30 1.09
C ASP A 32 -2.23 -5.36 2.12
N PHE A 33 -3.34 -4.71 1.79
CA PHE A 33 -4.10 -3.90 2.75
C PHE A 33 -4.75 -4.76 3.84
N ILE A 34 -5.29 -5.93 3.49
CA ILE A 34 -5.87 -6.88 4.45
C ILE A 34 -4.78 -7.38 5.42
N PHE A 35 -3.62 -7.77 4.89
CA PHE A 35 -2.48 -8.21 5.69
C PHE A 35 -2.02 -7.12 6.66
N ALA A 36 -1.76 -5.91 6.16
CA ALA A 36 -1.31 -4.79 6.99
C ALA A 36 -2.36 -4.39 8.04
N GLY A 37 -3.64 -4.35 7.66
CA GLY A 37 -4.73 -4.05 8.56
C GLY A 37 -4.84 -5.05 9.71
N LYS A 38 -4.75 -6.34 9.40
CA LYS A 38 -4.75 -7.41 10.41
C LYS A 38 -3.54 -7.33 11.35
N HIS A 39 -2.34 -7.04 10.80
CA HIS A 39 -1.12 -6.96 11.59
C HIS A 39 -1.12 -5.78 12.59
N TYR A 40 -1.69 -4.64 12.21
CA TYR A 40 -1.73 -3.42 13.03
C TYR A 40 -3.07 -3.18 13.75
N ASP A 41 -4.02 -4.09 13.62
CA ASP A 41 -5.38 -3.93 14.16
C ASP A 41 -6.03 -2.62 13.68
N ILE A 42 -6.08 -2.45 12.35
CA ILE A 42 -6.70 -1.32 11.66
C ILE A 42 -7.58 -1.86 10.54
N ALA A 43 -8.81 -1.35 10.42
CA ALA A 43 -9.73 -1.76 9.36
C ALA A 43 -9.09 -1.55 7.97
N PRO A 44 -8.96 -2.61 7.12
CA PRO A 44 -8.36 -2.49 5.79
C PRO A 44 -9.02 -1.43 4.92
N GLN A 45 -10.34 -1.23 5.07
CA GLN A 45 -11.11 -0.23 4.35
C GLN A 45 -10.61 1.20 4.63
N LEU A 46 -10.17 1.48 5.88
CA LEU A 46 -9.58 2.77 6.22
C LEU A 46 -8.23 2.97 5.51
N LEU A 47 -7.41 1.94 5.44
CA LEU A 47 -6.12 1.98 4.74
C LEU A 47 -6.32 2.23 3.24
N VAL A 48 -7.27 1.52 2.62
CA VAL A 48 -7.65 1.73 1.22
C VAL A 48 -8.18 3.15 1.00
N ALA A 49 -9.00 3.69 1.89
CA ALA A 49 -9.52 5.05 1.78
C ALA A 49 -8.41 6.10 1.88
N ILE A 50 -7.41 5.89 2.73
CA ILE A 50 -6.20 6.73 2.80
C ILE A 50 -5.44 6.65 1.48
N ALA A 51 -5.12 5.45 0.99
CA ALA A 51 -4.37 5.28 -0.27
C ALA A 51 -5.12 5.87 -1.49
N LYS A 52 -6.46 5.76 -1.53
CA LYS A 52 -7.29 6.47 -2.52
C LYS A 52 -7.15 7.98 -2.41
N THR A 53 -7.10 8.50 -1.19
CA THR A 53 -6.95 9.95 -0.94
C THR A 53 -5.58 10.46 -1.35
N GLU A 54 -4.52 9.67 -1.12
CA GLU A 54 -3.14 10.03 -1.43
C GLU A 54 -2.85 9.97 -2.94
N THR A 55 -3.21 8.89 -3.61
CA THR A 55 -2.71 8.59 -4.95
C THR A 55 -3.75 8.00 -5.90
N SER A 56 -5.01 7.89 -5.51
CA SER A 56 -6.01 7.10 -6.23
C SER A 56 -5.55 5.64 -6.47
N LEU A 57 -4.82 5.08 -5.50
CA LEU A 57 -4.21 3.74 -5.53
C LEU A 57 -3.06 3.58 -6.54
N ASN A 58 -2.44 4.66 -7.01
CA ASN A 58 -1.27 4.56 -7.89
C ASN A 58 -0.03 4.15 -7.09
N PRO A 59 0.55 2.95 -7.32
CA PRO A 59 1.68 2.44 -6.55
C PRO A 59 2.99 3.18 -6.80
N TRP A 60 3.10 3.88 -7.94
CA TRP A 60 4.33 4.54 -8.38
C TRP A 60 4.30 6.06 -8.20
N ALA A 61 3.27 6.60 -7.55
CA ALA A 61 3.15 8.04 -7.36
C ALA A 61 4.31 8.60 -6.53
N ILE A 62 4.84 9.75 -6.97
CA ILE A 62 5.87 10.51 -6.27
C ILE A 62 5.39 11.95 -6.18
N ASN A 63 5.51 12.57 -5.01
CA ASN A 63 5.26 14.00 -4.84
C ASN A 63 6.58 14.67 -4.38
N VAL A 64 7.11 15.60 -5.15
CA VAL A 64 8.32 16.33 -4.79
C VAL A 64 7.97 17.78 -4.51
N GLN A 65 7.99 18.18 -3.23
CA GLN A 65 7.70 19.56 -2.80
C GLN A 65 6.37 20.10 -3.34
N GLY A 66 5.31 19.27 -3.32
CA GLY A 66 3.98 19.63 -3.77
C GLY A 66 3.72 19.37 -5.26
N LYS A 67 4.73 19.04 -6.06
CA LYS A 67 4.57 18.65 -7.46
C LYS A 67 4.39 17.13 -7.57
N GLY A 68 3.19 16.68 -7.99
CA GLY A 68 2.88 15.28 -8.24
C GLY A 68 3.47 14.76 -9.55
N TYR A 69 3.99 13.53 -9.51
CA TYR A 69 4.46 12.76 -10.64
C TYR A 69 3.77 11.39 -10.60
N PHE A 70 3.33 10.92 -11.77
CA PHE A 70 2.59 9.66 -11.90
C PHE A 70 3.29 8.73 -12.92
N PRO A 71 4.47 8.18 -12.56
CA PRO A 71 5.23 7.30 -13.45
C PRO A 71 4.42 6.06 -13.83
N LYS A 72 4.73 5.48 -14.98
CA LYS A 72 4.10 4.27 -15.49
C LYS A 72 4.79 2.98 -14.98
N SER A 73 5.96 3.13 -14.37
CA SER A 73 6.73 1.99 -13.88
C SER A 73 7.47 2.32 -12.57
N LYS A 74 7.83 1.25 -11.84
CA LYS A 74 8.69 1.33 -10.66
C LYS A 74 10.04 2.00 -10.98
N GLN A 75 10.63 1.67 -12.14
CA GLN A 75 11.93 2.20 -12.56
C GLN A 75 11.90 3.70 -12.76
N GLU A 76 10.85 4.21 -13.41
CA GLU A 76 10.65 5.66 -13.57
C GLU A 76 10.44 6.35 -12.23
N ALA A 77 9.63 5.77 -11.35
CA ALA A 77 9.41 6.30 -10.00
C ALA A 77 10.71 6.38 -9.20
N LEU A 78 11.52 5.31 -9.22
CA LEU A 78 12.82 5.28 -8.56
C LEU A 78 13.78 6.33 -9.12
N LYS A 79 13.79 6.57 -10.44
CA LYS A 79 14.61 7.61 -11.04
C LYS A 79 14.29 9.00 -10.47
N ILE A 80 12.99 9.33 -10.35
CA ILE A 80 12.52 10.60 -9.79
C ILE A 80 12.87 10.67 -8.30
N ALA A 81 12.59 9.62 -7.53
CA ALA A 81 12.85 9.57 -6.10
C ALA A 81 14.35 9.68 -5.79
N LYS A 82 15.23 8.97 -6.52
CA LYS A 82 16.70 9.06 -6.38
C LYS A 82 17.21 10.45 -6.66
N LYS A 83 16.71 11.11 -7.71
CA LYS A 83 17.07 12.50 -8.01
C LYS A 83 16.70 13.42 -6.84
N ALA A 84 15.46 13.36 -6.37
CA ALA A 84 15.00 14.17 -5.24
C ALA A 84 15.78 13.88 -3.94
N TYR A 85 16.11 12.61 -3.70
CA TYR A 85 16.90 12.20 -2.53
C TYR A 85 18.31 12.77 -2.54
N ASN A 86 19.00 12.69 -3.69
CA ASN A 86 20.37 13.20 -3.88
C ASN A 86 20.42 14.75 -3.78
N GLU A 87 19.36 15.41 -4.29
CA GLU A 87 19.18 16.86 -4.17
C GLU A 87 18.70 17.29 -2.76
N ARG A 88 18.60 16.38 -1.79
CA ARG A 88 18.11 16.62 -0.42
C ARG A 88 16.72 17.26 -0.34
N ARG A 89 15.92 17.11 -1.38
CA ARG A 89 14.54 17.63 -1.44
C ARG A 89 13.61 16.78 -0.59
N SER A 90 12.56 17.39 -0.06
CA SER A 90 11.45 16.65 0.55
C SER A 90 10.58 16.04 -0.54
N PHE A 91 10.19 14.79 -0.37
CA PHE A 91 9.26 14.11 -1.27
C PHE A 91 8.52 13.00 -0.54
N ASP A 92 7.38 12.60 -1.15
CA ASP A 92 6.55 11.49 -0.71
C ASP A 92 6.56 10.41 -1.80
N ILE A 93 6.57 9.13 -1.40
CA ILE A 93 6.77 8.00 -2.31
C ILE A 93 5.71 6.91 -2.12
N GLY A 94 5.22 6.39 -3.23
CA GLY A 94 4.39 5.19 -3.31
C GLY A 94 2.92 5.41 -2.99
N ILE A 95 2.16 4.31 -2.94
CA ILE A 95 0.70 4.29 -2.83
C ILE A 95 0.15 5.00 -1.59
N MET A 96 0.89 4.95 -0.46
CA MET A 96 0.55 5.58 0.81
C MET A 96 1.28 6.90 1.04
N GLN A 97 2.02 7.42 0.04
CA GLN A 97 2.78 8.69 0.09
C GLN A 97 3.65 8.83 1.32
N ILE A 98 4.58 7.90 1.49
CA ILE A 98 5.51 7.93 2.62
C ILE A 98 6.55 9.04 2.43
N ASN A 99 6.59 10.00 3.37
CA ASN A 99 7.58 11.07 3.31
C ASN A 99 9.00 10.55 3.54
N VAL A 100 9.97 11.10 2.78
CA VAL A 100 11.40 10.73 2.85
C VAL A 100 11.99 10.89 4.26
N TRP A 101 11.42 11.72 5.11
CA TRP A 101 11.83 11.86 6.51
C TRP A 101 11.71 10.52 7.26
N TRP A 102 10.62 9.76 7.03
CA TRP A 102 10.44 8.44 7.63
C TRP A 102 11.49 7.44 7.14
N LEU A 103 11.83 7.50 5.84
CA LEU A 103 12.84 6.63 5.24
C LEU A 103 14.21 6.88 5.87
N ARG A 104 14.60 8.15 5.99
CA ARG A 104 15.85 8.53 6.65
C ARG A 104 15.88 8.15 8.13
N LYS A 105 14.79 8.38 8.84
CA LYS A 105 14.68 8.07 10.28
C LYS A 105 14.89 6.59 10.58
N TYR A 106 14.37 5.70 9.73
CA TYR A 106 14.40 4.25 9.96
C TYR A 106 15.39 3.49 9.04
N GLY A 107 16.20 4.19 8.27
CA GLY A 107 17.19 3.57 7.37
C GLY A 107 16.54 2.74 6.25
N ILE A 108 15.33 3.11 5.79
CA ILE A 108 14.60 2.37 4.75
C ILE A 108 15.08 2.85 3.37
N SER A 109 15.48 1.91 2.50
CA SER A 109 15.88 2.22 1.13
C SER A 109 14.69 2.67 0.26
N LEU A 110 14.98 3.43 -0.81
CA LEU A 110 13.96 3.83 -1.79
C LEU A 110 13.36 2.61 -2.50
N GLU A 111 14.21 1.62 -2.79
CA GLU A 111 13.81 0.35 -3.40
C GLU A 111 12.82 -0.42 -2.54
N THR A 112 13.04 -0.45 -1.22
CA THR A 112 12.11 -1.06 -0.26
C THR A 112 10.83 -0.26 -0.16
N ALA A 113 10.93 1.07 -0.04
CA ALA A 113 9.78 1.93 0.20
C ALA A 113 8.82 2.04 -1.00
N ILE A 114 9.31 1.89 -2.24
CA ILE A 114 8.47 1.97 -3.44
C ILE A 114 7.65 0.70 -3.67
N GLU A 115 8.05 -0.45 -3.13
CA GLU A 115 7.28 -1.69 -3.26
C GLU A 115 5.89 -1.54 -2.63
N PRO A 116 4.80 -1.81 -3.35
CA PRO A 116 3.46 -1.55 -2.85
C PRO A 116 3.17 -2.18 -1.49
N GLN A 117 3.54 -3.44 -1.31
CA GLN A 117 3.36 -4.15 -0.04
C GLN A 117 4.11 -3.48 1.11
N ASN A 118 5.39 -3.15 0.91
CA ASN A 118 6.21 -2.50 1.94
C ASN A 118 5.70 -1.09 2.23
N ASN A 119 5.30 -0.36 1.18
CA ASN A 119 4.75 0.98 1.30
C ASN A 119 3.46 0.99 2.15
N ILE A 120 2.56 0.04 1.91
CA ILE A 120 1.33 -0.16 2.69
C ILE A 120 1.66 -0.47 4.15
N ILE A 121 2.60 -1.38 4.42
CA ILE A 121 3.04 -1.73 5.78
C ILE A 121 3.61 -0.50 6.50
N ILE A 122 4.51 0.25 5.85
CA ILE A 122 5.10 1.47 6.41
C ILE A 122 4.03 2.53 6.70
N GLY A 123 3.12 2.78 5.75
CA GLY A 123 2.03 3.72 5.92
C GLY A 123 1.09 3.32 7.06
N THR A 124 0.78 2.04 7.16
CA THR A 124 -0.05 1.50 8.25
C THR A 124 0.64 1.67 9.61
N PHE A 125 1.96 1.41 9.70
CA PHE A 125 2.76 1.69 10.90
C PHE A 125 2.71 3.18 11.29
N ILE A 126 2.84 4.10 10.34
CA ILE A 126 2.75 5.54 10.59
C ILE A 126 1.37 5.90 11.13
N LEU A 127 0.30 5.39 10.52
CA LEU A 127 -1.06 5.60 11.00
C LEU A 127 -1.27 5.03 12.41
N LYS A 128 -0.76 3.82 12.69
CA LYS A 128 -0.84 3.22 14.03
C LYS A 128 -0.16 4.10 15.10
N ASN A 129 0.96 4.71 14.76
CA ASN A 129 1.62 5.65 15.68
C ASN A 129 0.74 6.87 15.97
N GLU A 130 0.03 7.41 14.97
CA GLU A 130 -0.90 8.52 15.20
C GLU A 130 -2.15 8.07 15.99
N ILE A 131 -2.64 6.84 15.76
CA ILE A 131 -3.72 6.25 16.56
C ILE A 131 -3.29 6.06 18.03
N ASN A 132 -2.08 5.60 18.27
CA ASN A 132 -1.56 5.43 19.63
C ASN A 132 -1.44 6.76 20.39
N LYS A 133 -1.19 7.88 19.68
CA LYS A 133 -1.10 9.24 20.28
C LYS A 133 -2.46 9.88 20.51
N HIS A 134 -3.42 9.66 19.62
CA HIS A 134 -4.65 10.43 19.57
C HIS A 134 -5.92 9.60 19.82
N GLY A 135 -5.78 8.27 19.93
CA GLY A 135 -6.90 7.32 19.87
C GLY A 135 -7.35 7.05 18.43
N LEU A 136 -8.19 6.03 18.24
CA LEU A 136 -8.80 5.71 16.95
C LEU A 136 -9.90 6.72 16.61
N ASN A 137 -9.53 7.84 16.07
CA ASN A 137 -10.44 8.93 15.68
C ASN A 137 -9.92 9.70 14.48
N TRP A 138 -10.71 10.67 14.00
CA TRP A 138 -10.37 11.48 12.82
C TRP A 138 -9.17 12.41 13.02
N LYS A 139 -8.78 12.69 14.26
CA LYS A 139 -7.56 13.44 14.55
C LYS A 139 -6.31 12.62 14.21
N ALA A 140 -6.31 11.32 14.49
CA ALA A 140 -5.23 10.41 14.08
C ALA A 140 -5.13 10.34 12.55
N VAL A 141 -6.26 10.17 11.85
CA VAL A 141 -6.29 10.16 10.38
C VAL A 141 -5.79 11.48 9.79
N ALA A 142 -6.20 12.61 10.33
CA ALA A 142 -5.74 13.94 9.92
C ALA A 142 -4.22 14.10 10.11
N SER A 143 -3.70 13.61 11.26
CA SER A 143 -2.28 13.70 11.63
C SER A 143 -1.37 12.82 10.76
N TYR A 144 -1.91 11.78 10.12
CA TYR A 144 -1.19 11.00 9.12
C TYR A 144 -0.60 11.88 8.01
N HIS A 145 -1.41 12.80 7.49
CA HIS A 145 -1.00 13.70 6.40
C HIS A 145 -0.32 14.99 6.92
N THR A 146 -0.87 15.57 7.97
CA THR A 146 -0.34 16.81 8.53
C THR A 146 -0.59 16.81 10.04
N PRO A 147 0.46 16.98 10.88
CA PRO A 147 0.25 17.10 12.31
C PRO A 147 -0.78 18.20 12.63
N VAL A 148 -1.87 17.82 13.30
CA VAL A 148 -3.04 18.70 13.51
C VAL A 148 -2.66 19.99 14.27
N HIS A 149 -1.65 19.93 15.17
CA HIS A 149 -1.15 21.12 15.86
C HIS A 149 -0.46 22.14 14.94
N LYS A 150 0.04 21.70 13.76
CA LYS A 150 0.68 22.60 12.78
C LYS A 150 -0.33 23.24 11.84
N ASN A 151 -1.34 22.50 11.42
CA ASN A 151 -2.39 23.02 10.52
C ASN A 151 -3.71 22.24 10.69
N PRO A 152 -4.56 22.65 11.66
CA PRO A 152 -5.82 21.97 11.92
C PRO A 152 -6.78 21.95 10.72
N THR A 153 -6.84 23.06 9.97
CA THR A 153 -7.74 23.19 8.81
C THR A 153 -7.36 22.21 7.70
N ARG A 154 -6.09 22.12 7.37
CA ARG A 154 -5.59 21.16 6.37
C ARG A 154 -5.83 19.71 6.81
N GLY A 155 -5.60 19.40 8.09
CA GLY A 155 -5.88 18.09 8.64
C GLY A 155 -7.35 17.72 8.56
N LYS A 156 -8.25 18.64 8.90
CA LYS A 156 -9.70 18.45 8.81
C LYS A 156 -10.18 18.22 7.36
N TYR A 157 -9.65 18.99 6.43
CA TYR A 157 -9.92 18.80 5.00
C TYR A 157 -9.44 17.44 4.50
N TYR A 158 -8.23 17.02 4.88
CA TYR A 158 -7.71 15.69 4.54
C TYR A 158 -8.61 14.58 5.08
N ALA A 159 -8.94 14.62 6.38
CA ALA A 159 -9.82 13.63 6.99
C ALA A 159 -11.19 13.55 6.30
N SER A 160 -11.76 14.67 5.88
CA SER A 160 -13.05 14.69 5.14
C SER A 160 -12.95 13.95 3.79
N LYS A 161 -11.82 14.04 3.09
CA LYS A 161 -11.58 13.27 1.86
C LYS A 161 -11.49 11.78 2.14
N VAL A 162 -10.79 11.39 3.21
CA VAL A 162 -10.71 9.97 3.61
C VAL A 162 -12.09 9.43 3.95
N VAL A 163 -12.91 10.19 4.68
CA VAL A 163 -14.32 9.80 4.96
C VAL A 163 -15.13 9.60 3.68
N LYS A 164 -14.97 10.52 2.71
CA LYS A 164 -15.64 10.40 1.41
C LYS A 164 -15.25 9.10 0.70
N ASN A 165 -13.94 8.81 0.62
CA ASN A 165 -13.44 7.60 0.02
C ASN A 165 -13.83 6.31 0.78
N LEU A 166 -13.98 6.39 2.11
CA LEU A 166 -14.43 5.27 2.93
C LEU A 166 -15.92 4.93 2.68
N LYS A 167 -16.75 5.95 2.40
CA LYS A 167 -18.18 5.78 2.09
C LYS A 167 -18.45 5.38 0.64
N GLY A 168 -17.43 5.33 -0.21
CA GLY A 168 -17.60 4.98 -1.63
C GLY A 168 -18.34 6.05 -2.47
N LYS A 169 -18.31 7.32 -2.03
CA LYS A 169 -19.00 8.44 -2.70
C LYS A 169 -18.00 9.33 -3.44
#